data_d5ea0891be149fedfd004d3123194ab8
#
_entry.id   d5ea0891be149fedfd004d3123194ab8
#
_cell.length_a   1.000
_cell.length_b   1.000
_cell.length_c   1.000
_cell.angle_alpha   90.00
_cell.angle_beta   90.00
_cell.angle_gamma   90.00
#
_symmetry.space_group_name_H-M   'P 1'
#
loop_
_entity.id
_entity.type
_entity.pdbx_description
1 polymer ?
#
loop_
_entity_poly.entity_id
_entity_poly.type
_entity_poly.pdbx_seq_one_letter_code
_entity_poly.pdbx_strand_id
1 'polypeptide(L)'
;MTKKKINIFGTSGSIGQSTLNVLRERKELYDFIAFSAFNNVDQLIADCLEFKPRYANIGDEKHFLKLKDALFDTDIILSYGKKALLELASIE
;
A
#
# COMPACT_ATOMS: atom_id res chain seq x y z
N MET A 1 10.65 -7.29 20.24
CA MET A 1 9.62 -8.18 19.65
C MET A 1 9.49 -7.97 18.16
N THR A 2 9.29 -9.05 17.43
CA THR A 2 9.14 -8.98 15.98
C THR A 2 7.73 -8.55 15.62
N LYS A 3 7.60 -7.52 14.78
CA LYS A 3 6.29 -7.09 14.30
C LYS A 3 5.76 -8.07 13.25
N LYS A 4 4.45 -8.24 13.21
CA LYS A 4 3.80 -9.08 12.23
C LYS A 4 3.76 -8.37 10.88
N LYS A 5 4.21 -9.03 9.83
CA LYS A 5 4.25 -8.45 8.48
C LYS A 5 2.87 -8.50 7.83
N ILE A 6 2.47 -7.39 7.25
CA ILE A 6 1.15 -7.24 6.63
C ILE A 6 1.30 -6.78 5.19
N ASN A 7 0.65 -7.50 4.28
CA ASN A 7 0.49 -7.09 2.89
C ASN A 7 -1.01 -6.96 2.61
N ILE A 8 -1.42 -5.86 2.02
CA ILE A 8 -2.82 -5.67 1.65
C ILE A 8 -2.88 -5.30 0.18
N PHE A 9 -3.37 -6.22 -0.64
CA PHE A 9 -3.57 -5.98 -2.06
C PHE A 9 -5.04 -5.62 -2.28
N GLY A 10 -5.27 -4.43 -2.86
CA GLY A 10 -6.61 -3.91 -3.01
C GLY A 10 -7.07 -3.14 -1.78
N THR A 11 -6.23 -2.23 -1.26
CA THR A 11 -6.57 -1.46 -0.05
C THR A 11 -7.84 -0.64 -0.24
N SER A 12 -8.14 -0.19 -1.46
CA SER A 12 -9.31 0.62 -1.74
C SER A 12 -10.61 -0.17 -1.75
N GLY A 13 -10.55 -1.51 -1.77
CA GLY A 13 -11.75 -2.35 -1.72
C GLY A 13 -12.31 -2.41 -0.30
N SER A 14 -13.56 -2.87 -0.20
CA SER A 14 -14.23 -2.93 1.10
C SER A 14 -13.52 -3.83 2.09
N ILE A 15 -12.99 -4.96 1.63
CA ILE A 15 -12.26 -5.89 2.50
C ILE A 15 -10.95 -5.27 2.98
N GLY A 16 -10.22 -4.60 2.06
CA GLY A 16 -8.98 -3.93 2.42
C GLY A 16 -9.21 -2.83 3.45
N GLN A 17 -10.24 -2.01 3.25
CA GLN A 17 -10.54 -0.93 4.18
C GLN A 17 -11.00 -1.46 5.53
N SER A 18 -11.80 -2.54 5.55
CA SER A 18 -12.20 -3.16 6.81
C SER A 18 -11.00 -3.71 7.57
N THR A 19 -10.06 -4.32 6.84
CA THR A 19 -8.83 -4.83 7.45
C THR A 19 -8.01 -3.70 8.06
N LEU A 20 -7.84 -2.59 7.33
CA LEU A 20 -7.09 -1.46 7.84
C LEU A 20 -7.75 -0.84 9.07
N ASN A 21 -9.10 -0.80 9.10
CA ASN A 21 -9.81 -0.29 10.26
C ASN A 21 -9.51 -1.10 11.51
N VAL A 22 -9.43 -2.41 11.39
CA VAL A 22 -9.08 -3.28 12.52
C VAL A 22 -7.64 -3.04 12.97
N LEU A 23 -6.70 -2.95 12.02
CA LEU A 23 -5.29 -2.82 12.32
C LEU A 23 -4.90 -1.43 12.82
N ARG A 24 -5.72 -0.43 12.52
CA ARG A 24 -5.41 0.97 12.86
C ARG A 24 -5.22 1.21 14.34
N GLU A 25 -5.96 0.51 15.18
CA GLU A 25 -5.89 0.67 16.62
C GLU A 25 -4.59 0.16 17.21
N ARG A 26 -3.88 -0.71 16.48
CA ARG A 26 -2.65 -1.35 16.96
C ARG A 26 -1.56 -1.31 15.90
N LYS A 27 -1.39 -0.17 15.24
CA LYS A 27 -0.40 -0.04 14.16
C LYS A 27 1.01 -0.43 14.61
N GLU A 28 1.34 -0.19 15.86
CA GLU A 28 2.67 -0.48 16.39
C GLU A 28 3.00 -1.98 16.44
N LEU A 29 1.99 -2.84 16.33
CA LEU A 29 2.21 -4.29 16.34
C LEU A 29 2.52 -4.86 14.96
N TYR A 30 2.42 -4.04 13.90
CA TYR A 30 2.50 -4.54 12.53
C TYR A 30 3.57 -3.82 11.73
N ASP A 31 4.16 -4.55 10.80
CA ASP A 31 5.11 -4.02 9.83
C ASP A 31 4.40 -4.08 8.48
N PHE A 32 3.94 -2.92 7.99
CA PHE A 32 3.20 -2.86 6.73
C PHE A 32 4.19 -2.92 5.57
N ILE A 33 4.15 -4.01 4.81
CA ILE A 33 5.12 -4.27 3.76
C ILE A 33 4.65 -3.68 2.43
N ALA A 34 3.47 -4.09 1.94
CA ALA A 34 3.02 -3.67 0.62
C ALA A 34 1.53 -3.38 0.60
N PHE A 35 1.17 -2.28 -0.03
CA PHE A 35 -0.23 -1.92 -0.31
C PHE A 35 -0.40 -1.81 -1.82
N SER A 36 -1.58 -2.13 -2.32
CA SER A 36 -1.90 -1.93 -3.73
C SER A 36 -3.34 -1.52 -3.93
N ALA A 37 -3.59 -0.84 -5.04
CA ALA A 37 -4.93 -0.54 -5.53
C ALA A 37 -4.87 -0.58 -7.04
N PHE A 38 -5.99 -0.91 -7.71
CA PHE A 38 -5.97 -0.93 -9.17
C PHE A 38 -6.03 0.48 -9.74
N ASN A 39 -7.07 1.25 -9.42
CA ASN A 39 -7.22 2.60 -9.97
C ASN A 39 -7.57 3.68 -8.94
N ASN A 40 -7.94 3.32 -7.72
CA ASN A 40 -8.30 4.34 -6.71
C ASN A 40 -7.04 4.88 -6.04
N VAL A 41 -6.34 5.75 -6.76
CA VAL A 41 -5.07 6.29 -6.31
C VAL A 41 -5.24 7.18 -5.07
N ASP A 42 -6.35 7.91 -4.96
CA ASP A 42 -6.56 8.80 -3.83
C ASP A 42 -6.63 8.02 -2.51
N GLN A 43 -7.36 6.90 -2.51
CA GLN A 43 -7.43 6.07 -1.32
C GLN A 43 -6.09 5.41 -1.00
N LEU A 44 -5.37 4.97 -2.03
CA LEU A 44 -4.05 4.39 -1.83
C LEU A 44 -3.10 5.41 -1.21
N ILE A 45 -3.12 6.65 -1.69
CA ILE A 45 -2.29 7.71 -1.13
C ILE A 45 -2.62 7.93 0.35
N ALA A 46 -3.91 8.03 0.68
CA ALA A 46 -4.32 8.25 2.06
C ALA A 46 -3.84 7.12 2.97
N ASP A 47 -3.99 5.88 2.53
CA ASP A 47 -3.57 4.71 3.30
C ASP A 47 -2.06 4.67 3.47
N CYS A 48 -1.31 5.02 2.43
CA CYS A 48 0.15 5.04 2.49
C CYS A 48 0.66 6.12 3.45
N LEU A 49 0.01 7.27 3.48
CA LEU A 49 0.41 8.33 4.39
C LEU A 49 0.13 7.97 5.85
N GLU A 50 -0.93 7.22 6.07
CA GLU A 50 -1.30 6.82 7.43
C GLU A 50 -0.49 5.64 7.94
N PHE A 51 -0.36 4.58 7.14
CA PHE A 51 0.24 3.33 7.59
C PHE A 51 1.71 3.16 7.20
N LYS A 52 2.18 3.94 6.23
CA LYS A 52 3.59 3.96 5.80
C LYS A 52 4.15 2.59 5.45
N PRO A 53 3.55 1.90 4.47
CA PRO A 53 4.10 0.62 4.01
C PRO A 53 5.45 0.84 3.34
N ARG A 54 6.22 -0.24 3.17
CA ARG A 54 7.50 -0.15 2.47
C ARG A 54 7.32 -0.01 0.97
N TYR A 55 6.25 -0.60 0.42
CA TYR A 55 5.97 -0.61 -1.03
C TYR A 55 4.53 -0.23 -1.28
N ALA A 56 4.28 0.43 -2.41
CA ALA A 56 2.93 0.71 -2.88
C ALA A 56 2.87 0.54 -4.39
N ASN A 57 1.80 -0.09 -4.88
CA ASN A 57 1.60 -0.34 -6.30
C ASN A 57 0.24 0.16 -6.73
N ILE A 58 0.21 0.92 -7.84
CA ILE A 58 -1.04 1.30 -8.49
C ILE A 58 -1.16 0.50 -9.80
N GLY A 59 -2.29 -0.19 -9.97
CA GLY A 59 -2.44 -1.07 -11.14
C GLY A 59 -2.48 -0.33 -12.45
N ASP A 60 -3.19 0.81 -12.49
CA ASP A 60 -3.34 1.59 -13.71
C ASP A 60 -2.23 2.63 -13.81
N GLU A 61 -1.37 2.46 -14.79
CA GLU A 61 -0.20 3.32 -14.99
C GLU A 61 -0.54 4.80 -15.08
N LYS A 62 -1.71 5.15 -15.60
CA LYS A 62 -2.08 6.56 -15.77
C LYS A 62 -2.15 7.33 -14.45
N HIS A 63 -2.27 6.63 -13.34
CA HIS A 63 -2.33 7.24 -12.01
C HIS A 63 -0.98 7.27 -11.30
N PHE A 64 0.07 6.74 -11.93
CA PHE A 64 1.36 6.60 -11.25
C PHE A 64 2.00 7.94 -10.91
N LEU A 65 1.91 8.94 -11.81
CA LEU A 65 2.50 10.25 -11.53
C LEU A 65 1.85 10.91 -10.32
N LYS A 66 0.53 10.77 -10.17
CA LYS A 66 -0.16 11.32 -9.02
C LYS A 66 0.30 10.65 -7.72
N LEU A 67 0.46 9.33 -7.76
CA LEU A 67 0.97 8.59 -6.61
C LEU A 67 2.39 9.05 -6.25
N LYS A 68 3.24 9.17 -7.26
CA LYS A 68 4.62 9.57 -7.09
C LYS A 68 4.72 10.98 -6.49
N ASP A 69 3.94 11.92 -7.01
CA ASP A 69 3.96 13.29 -6.50
C ASP A 69 3.48 13.36 -5.05
N ALA A 70 2.44 12.60 -4.71
CA ALA A 70 1.87 12.64 -3.37
C ALA A 70 2.79 12.01 -2.33
N LEU A 71 3.58 11.02 -2.71
CA LEU A 71 4.46 10.29 -1.79
C LEU A 71 5.93 10.61 -2.03
N PHE A 72 6.20 11.73 -2.69
CA PHE A 72 7.53 12.14 -3.12
C PHE A 72 8.55 12.20 -1.98
N ASP A 73 8.15 12.70 -0.82
CA ASP A 73 9.07 12.88 0.31
C ASP A 73 9.00 11.74 1.33
N THR A 74 8.44 10.60 0.92
CA THR A 74 8.41 9.41 1.76
C THR A 74 9.47 8.41 1.31
N ASP A 75 9.74 7.41 2.15
CA ASP A 75 10.66 6.32 1.80
C ASP A 75 9.94 5.16 1.10
N ILE A 76 8.68 5.33 0.76
CA ILE A 76 7.88 4.26 0.16
C ILE A 76 8.35 4.02 -1.28
N ILE A 77 8.61 2.75 -1.61
CA ILE A 77 9.02 2.37 -2.95
C ILE A 77 7.78 2.15 -3.81
N LEU A 78 7.66 2.92 -4.88
CA LEU A 78 6.46 2.95 -5.70
C LEU A 78 6.64 2.18 -7.00
N SER A 79 5.54 1.57 -7.46
CA SER A 79 5.53 0.86 -8.73
C SER A 79 4.15 0.92 -9.35
N TYR A 80 4.02 0.45 -10.58
CA TYR A 80 2.73 0.37 -11.25
C TYR A 80 2.66 -0.90 -12.10
N GLY A 81 1.44 -1.32 -12.40
CA GLY A 81 1.19 -2.42 -13.29
C GLY A 81 1.17 -3.78 -12.61
N LYS A 82 0.64 -4.76 -13.34
CA LYS A 82 0.45 -6.10 -12.82
C LYS A 82 1.77 -6.84 -12.58
N LYS A 83 2.74 -6.65 -13.46
CA LYS A 83 4.02 -7.34 -13.33
C LYS A 83 4.72 -6.95 -12.03
N ALA A 84 4.76 -5.65 -11.74
CA ALA A 84 5.37 -5.17 -10.51
C ALA A 84 4.59 -5.66 -9.28
N LEU A 85 3.26 -5.72 -9.38
CA LEU A 85 2.43 -6.23 -8.30
C LEU A 85 2.75 -7.68 -7.99
N LEU A 86 2.94 -8.50 -9.02
CA LEU A 86 3.29 -9.91 -8.83
C LEU A 86 4.66 -10.06 -8.17
N GLU A 87 5.59 -9.18 -8.49
CA GLU A 87 6.90 -9.19 -7.83
C GLU A 87 6.76 -8.86 -6.33
N LEU A 88 5.91 -7.88 -5.98
CA LEU A 88 5.65 -7.56 -4.58
C LEU A 88 5.03 -8.73 -3.84
N ALA A 89 4.13 -9.46 -4.49
CA ALA A 89 3.44 -10.59 -3.87
C ALA A 89 4.40 -11.73 -3.50
N SER A 90 5.60 -11.77 -4.10
CA SER A 90 6.60 -12.79 -3.80
C SER A 90 7.57 -12.39 -2.69
N ILE A 91 7.48 -11.17 -2.18
CA ILE A 91 8.32 -10.70 -1.08
C ILE A 91 7.78 -11.26 0.24
N GLU A 92 8.65 -11.81 1.04
CA GLU A 92 8.27 -12.38 2.34
C GLU A 92 8.65 -11.50 3.50
#